data_a2a84c4179a2593a5ca598c084c58472
#
_entry.id   a2a84c4179a2593a5ca598c084c58472
#
_cell.length_a   1.000
_cell.length_b   1.000
_cell.length_c   1.000
_cell.angle_alpha   90.00
_cell.angle_beta   90.00
_cell.angle_gamma   90.00
#
_symmetry.space_group_name_H-M   'P 1'
#
loop_
_entity.id
_entity.type
_entity.pdbx_description
1 polymer ?
#
loop_
_entity_poly.entity_id
_entity_poly.type
_entity_poly.pdbx_seq_one_letter_code
_entity_poly.pdbx_strand_id
1 'polypeptide(L)'
;MVPNQWSRMLVVCTVLTVSLTACSVFGGDNESTQDKAGGGGASAGAGATRVSLVQKLGQDGPLRSLNVEPDGHWECDDCAGDGVTSTGSLDPEQLKRLHGLLADPRLAQETDEARRYRVSCIDALTSSLLTSAGLITSQDCPGEERPPVANEILLLLTQATPAEPTA
;
A
#
# COMPACT_ATOMS: atom_id res chain seq x y z
N MET A 1 51.37 8.57 -7.43
CA MET A 1 51.17 9.91 -8.04
C MET A 1 49.93 9.81 -8.90
N VAL A 2 48.79 10.26 -8.42
CA VAL A 2 47.53 10.31 -9.17
C VAL A 2 47.04 11.76 -9.08
N PRO A 3 46.76 12.44 -10.19
CA PRO A 3 46.36 13.84 -10.14
C PRO A 3 44.85 13.98 -9.86
N ASN A 4 44.57 14.92 -8.95
CA ASN A 4 43.25 15.50 -8.65
C ASN A 4 42.57 16.03 -9.92
N GLN A 5 41.39 15.54 -10.16
CA GLN A 5 40.39 16.17 -11.05
C GLN A 5 39.29 16.84 -10.23
N TRP A 6 39.65 17.77 -9.40
CA TRP A 6 38.71 18.79 -8.92
C TRP A 6 38.90 20.00 -9.80
N SER A 7 38.05 20.25 -10.70
CA SER A 7 37.70 21.62 -11.12
C SER A 7 36.70 21.62 -12.28
N ARG A 8 35.68 22.41 -12.11
CA ARG A 8 34.71 22.88 -13.10
C ARG A 8 33.40 22.15 -13.17
N MET A 9 32.47 22.62 -12.37
CA MET A 9 31.15 23.02 -12.85
C MET A 9 30.57 24.06 -11.92
N LEU A 10 30.91 25.29 -12.18
CA LEU A 10 30.26 26.49 -11.67
C LEU A 10 29.10 26.85 -12.60
N VAL A 11 27.95 27.16 -11.98
CA VAL A 11 26.98 28.16 -12.42
C VAL A 11 26.11 27.82 -13.64
N VAL A 12 24.83 27.52 -13.38
CA VAL A 12 23.72 28.25 -14.01
C VAL A 12 22.56 28.30 -13.01
N CYS A 13 22.46 29.39 -12.26
CA CYS A 13 21.21 29.83 -11.64
C CYS A 13 20.36 30.48 -12.74
N THR A 14 19.32 29.81 -13.17
CA THR A 14 18.23 30.44 -13.93
C THR A 14 17.02 30.61 -13.02
N VAL A 15 16.79 31.85 -12.64
CA VAL A 15 15.60 32.37 -12.00
C VAL A 15 14.43 32.26 -12.98
N LEU A 16 13.46 31.46 -12.67
CA LEU A 16 12.15 31.47 -13.34
C LEU A 16 11.11 31.96 -12.36
N THR A 17 10.82 33.24 -12.46
CA THR A 17 9.62 33.88 -11.91
C THR A 17 8.42 33.44 -12.73
N VAL A 18 7.48 32.76 -12.14
CA VAL A 18 6.19 32.45 -12.76
C VAL A 18 5.07 33.15 -12.03
N SER A 19 4.38 33.90 -12.80
CA SER A 19 3.26 34.76 -12.55
C SER A 19 2.05 34.02 -11.95
N LEU A 20 1.53 34.57 -10.84
CA LEU A 20 0.18 34.27 -10.34
C LEU A 20 -0.85 34.91 -11.28
N THR A 21 -1.67 34.08 -11.89
CA THR A 21 -2.94 34.52 -12.50
C THR A 21 -4.08 34.10 -11.61
N ALA A 22 -4.61 35.06 -10.91
CA ALA A 22 -5.90 34.98 -10.22
C ALA A 22 -7.02 35.04 -11.31
N CYS A 23 -7.94 34.10 -11.29
CA CYS A 23 -9.23 34.28 -11.94
C CYS A 23 -10.31 34.31 -10.87
N SER A 24 -10.84 35.48 -10.72
CA SER A 24 -11.99 35.82 -9.90
C SER A 24 -13.31 35.49 -10.63
N VAL A 25 -14.26 35.01 -9.86
CA VAL A 25 -15.68 35.38 -9.81
C VAL A 25 -16.47 35.39 -11.13
N PHE A 26 -17.40 34.47 -11.21
CA PHE A 26 -18.72 34.77 -11.75
C PHE A 26 -19.76 34.22 -10.78
N GLY A 27 -20.46 35.13 -10.13
CA GLY A 27 -21.72 34.88 -9.44
C GLY A 27 -22.81 34.65 -10.49
N GLY A 28 -23.73 33.77 -10.16
CA GLY A 28 -24.94 33.50 -10.90
C GLY A 28 -25.96 32.96 -9.92
N ASP A 29 -26.74 33.90 -9.34
CA ASP A 29 -27.99 33.57 -8.67
C ASP A 29 -28.91 32.86 -9.63
N ASN A 30 -29.43 31.71 -9.26
CA ASN A 30 -30.70 31.22 -9.73
C ASN A 30 -31.43 30.45 -8.64
N GLU A 31 -32.55 31.01 -8.33
CA GLU A 31 -33.58 30.69 -7.37
C GLU A 31 -34.31 29.39 -7.71
N SER A 32 -34.63 28.65 -6.68
CA SER A 32 -35.80 27.76 -6.55
C SER A 32 -36.01 26.60 -7.53
N THR A 33 -35.80 25.38 -7.06
CA THR A 33 -36.96 24.47 -6.94
C THR A 33 -36.65 23.39 -5.91
N GLN A 34 -37.46 23.35 -4.89
CA GLN A 34 -37.55 22.37 -3.84
C GLN A 34 -38.20 21.11 -4.42
N ASP A 35 -37.46 20.05 -4.66
CA ASP A 35 -38.00 18.71 -4.80
C ASP A 35 -37.43 17.79 -3.75
N LYS A 36 -38.31 17.47 -2.85
CA LYS A 36 -38.24 16.52 -1.75
C LYS A 36 -38.30 15.13 -2.33
N ALA A 37 -37.18 14.41 -2.34
CA ALA A 37 -37.21 12.97 -2.54
C ALA A 37 -36.07 12.27 -1.85
N GLY A 38 -36.43 11.42 -0.91
CA GLY A 38 -35.81 10.16 -0.63
C GLY A 38 -34.46 10.22 0.13
N GLY A 39 -34.56 10.19 1.45
CA GLY A 39 -33.46 9.73 2.30
C GLY A 39 -33.09 8.29 1.95
N GLY A 40 -32.18 8.13 1.02
CA GLY A 40 -31.37 6.95 0.89
C GLY A 40 -30.21 7.10 1.85
N GLY A 41 -30.34 6.55 3.05
CA GLY A 41 -29.21 6.24 3.88
C GLY A 41 -28.30 5.34 3.05
N ALA A 42 -27.29 5.90 2.42
CA ALA A 42 -26.14 5.13 2.00
C ALA A 42 -25.57 4.56 3.30
N SER A 43 -25.99 3.33 3.63
CA SER A 43 -25.09 2.45 4.38
C SER A 43 -23.76 2.58 3.67
N ALA A 44 -22.79 3.18 4.34
CA ALA A 44 -21.41 2.99 4.00
C ALA A 44 -21.18 1.47 4.13
N GLY A 45 -21.50 0.76 3.06
CA GLY A 45 -21.01 -0.59 2.86
C GLY A 45 -19.52 -0.43 3.04
N ALA A 46 -18.93 -1.25 3.92
CA ALA A 46 -17.50 -1.34 4.11
C ALA A 46 -16.92 -1.44 2.70
N GLY A 47 -16.47 -0.31 2.15
CA GLY A 47 -16.01 -0.20 0.77
C GLY A 47 -14.84 -1.15 0.67
N ALA A 48 -14.97 -2.12 -0.21
CA ALA A 48 -13.89 -3.02 -0.52
C ALA A 48 -12.65 -2.16 -0.78
N THR A 49 -11.66 -2.29 0.09
CA THR A 49 -10.53 -1.38 0.13
C THR A 49 -9.36 -2.04 -0.56
N ARG A 50 -8.59 -1.25 -1.30
CA ARG A 50 -7.29 -1.68 -1.85
C ARG A 50 -6.40 -2.17 -0.71
N VAL A 51 -5.68 -3.25 -0.97
CA VAL A 51 -4.65 -3.80 -0.08
C VAL A 51 -3.30 -3.66 -0.76
N SER A 52 -2.32 -3.16 -0.03
CA SER A 52 -0.94 -3.11 -0.51
C SER A 52 -0.04 -3.89 0.43
N LEU A 53 0.77 -4.77 -0.12
CA LEU A 53 1.76 -5.57 0.60
C LEU A 53 3.14 -5.27 0.03
N VAL A 54 4.04 -4.84 0.90
CA VAL A 54 5.46 -4.67 0.58
C VAL A 54 6.26 -5.64 1.42
N GLN A 55 7.12 -6.42 0.78
CA GLN A 55 8.01 -7.35 1.46
C GLN A 55 9.47 -7.05 1.11
N LYS A 56 10.34 -7.09 2.10
CA LYS A 56 11.78 -6.84 1.94
C LYS A 56 12.57 -7.78 2.83
N LEU A 57 13.58 -8.43 2.25
CA LEU A 57 14.49 -9.28 2.97
C LEU A 57 15.71 -8.47 3.43
N GLY A 58 15.88 -8.29 4.74
CA GLY A 58 16.97 -7.51 5.32
C GLY A 58 17.00 -6.06 4.83
N GLN A 59 18.17 -5.41 4.95
CA GLN A 59 18.34 -4.02 4.53
C GLN A 59 18.55 -3.87 3.02
N ASP A 60 19.31 -4.76 2.42
CA ASP A 60 19.75 -4.67 1.03
C ASP A 60 19.12 -5.73 0.10
N GLY A 61 18.22 -6.55 0.64
CA GLY A 61 17.55 -7.60 -0.13
C GLY A 61 16.49 -7.06 -1.11
N PRO A 62 15.97 -7.95 -1.96
CA PRO A 62 14.97 -7.60 -2.95
C PRO A 62 13.72 -7.02 -2.29
N LEU A 63 13.09 -6.10 -3.00
CA LEU A 63 11.82 -5.48 -2.64
C LEU A 63 10.73 -6.02 -3.55
N ARG A 64 9.70 -6.60 -2.96
CA ARG A 64 8.50 -7.08 -3.63
C ARG A 64 7.33 -6.19 -3.24
N SER A 65 6.53 -5.78 -4.21
CA SER A 65 5.35 -4.94 -4.00
C SER A 65 4.12 -5.52 -4.67
N LEU A 66 3.10 -5.85 -3.89
CA LEU A 66 1.84 -6.40 -4.35
C LEU A 66 0.69 -5.45 -4.00
N ASN A 67 -0.10 -5.08 -5.00
CA ASN A 67 -1.32 -4.32 -4.83
C ASN A 67 -2.51 -5.16 -5.25
N VAL A 68 -3.57 -5.18 -4.44
CA VAL A 68 -4.82 -5.89 -4.72
C VAL A 68 -5.97 -4.89 -4.69
N GLU A 69 -6.68 -4.80 -5.81
CA GLU A 69 -7.85 -3.95 -5.95
C GLU A 69 -9.09 -4.60 -5.29
N PRO A 70 -10.14 -3.81 -5.02
CA PRO A 70 -11.34 -4.32 -4.37
C PRO A 70 -12.06 -5.45 -5.10
N ASP A 71 -11.89 -5.55 -6.41
CA ASP A 71 -12.46 -6.60 -7.25
C ASP A 71 -11.60 -7.87 -7.30
N GLY A 72 -10.45 -7.86 -6.62
CA GLY A 72 -9.51 -8.97 -6.56
C GLY A 72 -8.46 -8.96 -7.67
N HIS A 73 -8.49 -7.99 -8.59
CA HIS A 73 -7.38 -7.82 -9.52
C HIS A 73 -6.13 -7.43 -8.75
N TRP A 74 -5.01 -8.07 -9.09
CA TRP A 74 -3.73 -7.77 -8.43
C TRP A 74 -2.62 -7.47 -9.44
N GLU A 75 -1.71 -6.61 -9.00
CA GLU A 75 -0.46 -6.28 -9.68
C GLU A 75 0.69 -6.46 -8.69
N CYS A 76 1.72 -7.16 -9.13
CA CYS A 76 2.88 -7.44 -8.32
C CYS A 76 4.16 -7.10 -9.06
N ASP A 77 4.95 -6.22 -8.45
CA ASP A 77 6.29 -5.91 -8.91
C ASP A 77 7.29 -6.82 -8.23
N ASP A 78 8.12 -7.46 -9.06
CA ASP A 78 9.19 -8.36 -8.62
C ASP A 78 8.74 -9.53 -7.75
N CYS A 79 7.52 -10.03 -7.99
CA CYS A 79 6.98 -11.14 -7.21
C CYS A 79 7.77 -12.44 -7.40
N ALA A 80 8.32 -12.66 -8.57
CA ALA A 80 9.13 -13.82 -8.88
C ALA A 80 10.65 -13.59 -8.70
N GLY A 81 11.06 -12.40 -8.23
CA GLY A 81 12.47 -12.05 -8.08
C GLY A 81 13.20 -11.83 -9.42
N ASP A 82 12.46 -11.56 -10.49
CA ASP A 82 12.96 -11.41 -11.87
C ASP A 82 12.90 -9.95 -12.37
N GLY A 83 12.48 -9.02 -11.51
CA GLY A 83 12.30 -7.62 -11.83
C GLY A 83 11.11 -7.33 -12.75
N VAL A 84 10.20 -8.30 -12.94
CA VAL A 84 9.05 -8.18 -13.84
C VAL A 84 7.78 -7.93 -13.04
N THR A 85 6.92 -7.06 -13.57
CA THR A 85 5.56 -6.86 -13.04
C THR A 85 4.65 -7.98 -13.55
N SER A 86 3.99 -8.66 -12.63
CA SER A 86 2.99 -9.69 -12.90
C SER A 86 1.61 -9.19 -12.54
N THR A 87 0.59 -9.64 -13.23
CA THR A 87 -0.81 -9.31 -12.92
C THR A 87 -1.68 -10.56 -12.93
N GLY A 88 -2.80 -10.50 -12.21
CA GLY A 88 -3.76 -11.58 -12.18
C GLY A 88 -5.00 -11.22 -11.37
N SER A 89 -5.74 -12.24 -10.97
CA SER A 89 -6.95 -12.04 -10.16
C SER A 89 -7.06 -13.15 -9.12
N LEU A 90 -7.52 -12.79 -7.94
CA LEU A 90 -7.93 -13.75 -6.92
C LEU A 90 -9.14 -14.53 -7.43
N ASP A 91 -9.21 -15.81 -7.10
CA ASP A 91 -10.45 -16.55 -7.34
C ASP A 91 -11.58 -16.07 -6.41
N PRO A 92 -12.85 -16.40 -6.71
CA PRO A 92 -13.99 -15.90 -5.93
C PRO A 92 -13.96 -16.30 -4.44
N GLU A 93 -13.36 -17.45 -4.11
CA GLU A 93 -13.25 -17.91 -2.72
C GLU A 93 -12.16 -17.14 -1.98
N GLN A 94 -11.01 -16.94 -2.64
CA GLN A 94 -9.90 -16.13 -2.13
C GLN A 94 -10.34 -14.69 -1.89
N LEU A 95 -11.05 -14.09 -2.85
CA LEU A 95 -11.59 -12.73 -2.73
C LEU A 95 -12.58 -12.60 -1.57
N LYS A 96 -13.51 -13.55 -1.46
CA LYS A 96 -14.46 -13.59 -0.34
C LYS A 96 -13.75 -13.71 1.00
N ARG A 97 -12.73 -14.55 1.08
CA ARG A 97 -11.92 -14.73 2.31
C ARG A 97 -11.16 -13.46 2.64
N LEU A 98 -10.52 -12.81 1.65
CA LEU A 98 -9.83 -11.54 1.84
C LEU A 98 -10.77 -10.46 2.38
N HIS A 99 -11.96 -10.30 1.79
CA HIS A 99 -12.95 -9.34 2.29
C HIS A 99 -13.39 -9.64 3.71
N GLY A 100 -13.54 -10.92 4.07
CA GLY A 100 -13.86 -11.33 5.44
C GLY A 100 -12.77 -10.95 6.45
N LEU A 101 -11.50 -11.16 6.08
CA LEU A 101 -10.36 -10.78 6.91
C LEU A 101 -10.21 -9.27 7.05
N LEU A 102 -10.42 -8.51 5.97
CA LEU A 102 -10.38 -7.05 5.99
C LEU A 102 -11.50 -6.43 6.83
N ALA A 103 -12.63 -7.12 6.96
CA ALA A 103 -13.76 -6.71 7.80
C ALA A 103 -13.61 -7.17 9.26
N ASP A 104 -12.60 -7.95 9.61
CA ASP A 104 -12.41 -8.43 10.99
C ASP A 104 -12.02 -7.25 11.92
N PRO A 105 -12.80 -6.99 12.98
CA PRO A 105 -12.51 -5.88 13.89
C PRO A 105 -11.18 -6.00 14.63
N ARG A 106 -10.60 -7.20 14.72
CA ARG A 106 -9.30 -7.44 15.33
C ARG A 106 -8.17 -6.83 14.50
N LEU A 107 -8.35 -6.69 13.18
CA LEU A 107 -7.34 -6.13 12.29
C LEU A 107 -6.91 -4.71 12.71
N ALA A 108 -7.84 -3.88 13.19
CA ALA A 108 -7.54 -2.54 13.68
C ALA A 108 -6.63 -2.54 14.94
N GLN A 109 -6.66 -3.63 15.72
CA GLN A 109 -5.81 -3.79 16.91
C GLN A 109 -4.41 -4.31 16.54
N GLU A 110 -4.24 -4.81 15.34
CA GLU A 110 -2.98 -5.32 14.81
C GLU A 110 -2.13 -4.26 14.11
N THR A 111 -2.63 -3.02 13.95
CA THR A 111 -1.89 -1.93 13.32
C THR A 111 -0.63 -1.56 14.11
N ASP A 112 0.38 -1.04 13.42
CA ASP A 112 1.62 -0.61 14.05
C ASP A 112 1.40 0.45 15.13
N GLU A 113 0.43 1.34 14.91
CA GLU A 113 0.02 2.33 15.90
C GLU A 113 -0.59 1.68 17.15
N ALA A 114 -1.55 0.75 16.98
CA ALA A 114 -2.22 0.08 18.10
C ALA A 114 -1.25 -0.79 18.91
N ARG A 115 -0.36 -1.52 18.22
CA ARG A 115 0.63 -2.39 18.83
C ARG A 115 1.86 -1.63 19.35
N ARG A 116 2.04 -0.36 18.95
CA ARG A 116 3.28 0.40 19.14
C ARG A 116 4.48 -0.37 18.62
N TYR A 117 4.32 -0.92 17.43
CA TYR A 117 5.30 -1.80 16.80
C TYR A 117 6.65 -1.10 16.61
N ARG A 118 7.72 -1.85 16.81
CA ARG A 118 9.10 -1.45 16.53
C ARG A 118 9.83 -2.60 15.86
N VAL A 119 10.66 -2.26 14.87
CA VAL A 119 11.53 -3.22 14.20
C VAL A 119 12.45 -3.88 15.23
N SER A 120 12.45 -5.20 15.27
CA SER A 120 13.18 -5.99 16.28
C SER A 120 14.42 -6.70 15.75
N CYS A 121 14.50 -6.95 14.43
CA CYS A 121 15.69 -7.56 13.84
C CYS A 121 16.01 -6.99 12.44
N ILE A 122 17.27 -7.06 12.03
CA ILE A 122 17.78 -6.33 10.86
C ILE A 122 17.73 -7.20 9.59
N ASP A 123 18.06 -8.49 9.69
CA ASP A 123 18.23 -9.37 8.53
C ASP A 123 17.02 -10.31 8.28
N ALA A 124 15.86 -9.96 8.82
CA ALA A 124 14.64 -10.73 8.65
C ALA A 124 13.81 -10.25 7.47
N LEU A 125 12.95 -11.15 6.95
CA LEU A 125 11.89 -10.75 6.05
C LEU A 125 10.92 -9.82 6.79
N THR A 126 10.81 -8.60 6.30
CA THR A 126 9.84 -7.61 6.78
C THR A 126 8.68 -7.55 5.81
N SER A 127 7.47 -7.73 6.32
CA SER A 127 6.22 -7.61 5.57
C SER A 127 5.43 -6.41 6.10
N SER A 128 5.12 -5.47 5.22
CA SER A 128 4.33 -4.28 5.51
C SER A 128 3.01 -4.35 4.75
N LEU A 129 1.92 -4.55 5.46
CA LEU A 129 0.57 -4.67 4.93
C LEU A 129 -0.20 -3.38 5.21
N LEU A 130 -0.60 -2.68 4.16
CA LEU A 130 -1.44 -1.49 4.25
C LEU A 130 -2.88 -1.84 3.88
N THR A 131 -3.80 -1.55 4.79
CA THR A 131 -5.25 -1.76 4.64
C THR A 131 -6.02 -0.51 5.04
N SER A 132 -7.34 -0.55 4.97
CA SER A 132 -8.19 0.52 5.53
C SER A 132 -8.06 0.69 7.04
N ALA A 133 -7.68 -0.36 7.75
CA ALA A 133 -7.45 -0.29 9.19
C ALA A 133 -6.16 0.45 9.55
N GLY A 134 -5.18 0.48 8.64
CA GLY A 134 -3.87 1.10 8.81
C GLY A 134 -2.72 0.21 8.34
N LEU A 135 -1.51 0.62 8.68
CA LEU A 135 -0.28 -0.13 8.40
C LEU A 135 -0.05 -1.19 9.48
N ILE A 136 0.28 -2.39 9.04
CA ILE A 136 0.62 -3.53 9.89
C ILE A 136 1.96 -4.08 9.41
N THR A 137 2.99 -3.95 10.23
CA THR A 137 4.32 -4.49 9.95
C THR A 137 4.56 -5.75 10.77
N SER A 138 5.12 -6.76 10.15
CA SER A 138 5.61 -7.96 10.82
C SER A 138 6.98 -8.35 10.28
N GLN A 139 7.79 -8.97 11.13
CA GLN A 139 9.11 -9.47 10.78
C GLN A 139 9.23 -10.94 11.14
N ASP A 140 9.98 -11.69 10.33
CA ASP A 140 10.29 -13.09 10.60
C ASP A 140 11.42 -13.24 11.63
N CYS A 141 11.23 -12.63 12.80
CA CYS A 141 12.19 -12.70 13.89
C CYS A 141 11.90 -13.90 14.79
N PRO A 142 12.94 -14.62 15.26
CA PRO A 142 12.74 -15.67 16.25
C PRO A 142 12.10 -15.14 17.53
N GLY A 143 10.96 -15.73 17.92
CA GLY A 143 10.24 -15.38 19.15
C GLY A 143 9.29 -14.18 19.03
N GLU A 144 9.14 -13.58 17.87
CA GLU A 144 8.13 -12.55 17.63
C GLU A 144 6.78 -13.18 17.25
N GLU A 145 5.71 -12.73 17.92
CA GLU A 145 4.36 -13.15 17.58
C GLU A 145 3.85 -12.34 16.38
N ARG A 146 3.43 -13.06 15.34
CA ARG A 146 2.83 -12.43 14.17
C ARG A 146 1.38 -12.02 14.47
N PRO A 147 0.95 -10.82 13.97
CA PRO A 147 -0.46 -10.42 14.05
C PRO A 147 -1.35 -11.45 13.34
N PRO A 148 -2.28 -12.12 14.03
CA PRO A 148 -2.93 -13.31 13.48
C PRO A 148 -3.78 -13.04 12.24
N VAL A 149 -4.59 -11.98 12.21
CA VAL A 149 -5.44 -11.66 11.05
C VAL A 149 -4.61 -11.18 9.87
N ALA A 150 -3.65 -10.29 10.11
CA ALA A 150 -2.73 -9.83 9.06
C ALA A 150 -1.89 -10.97 8.50
N ASN A 151 -1.44 -11.92 9.33
CA ASN A 151 -0.71 -13.09 8.87
C ASN A 151 -1.58 -14.00 7.98
N GLU A 152 -2.88 -14.15 8.26
CA GLU A 152 -3.78 -14.87 7.35
C GLU A 152 -3.95 -14.16 6.01
N ILE A 153 -4.02 -12.82 6.00
CA ILE A 153 -4.02 -12.03 4.76
C ILE A 153 -2.72 -12.26 3.99
N LEU A 154 -1.57 -12.17 4.65
CA LEU A 154 -0.26 -12.43 4.04
C LEU A 154 -0.20 -13.80 3.39
N LEU A 155 -0.60 -14.85 4.08
CA LEU A 155 -0.61 -16.21 3.57
C LEU A 155 -1.52 -16.37 2.35
N LEU A 156 -2.72 -15.78 2.39
CA LEU A 156 -3.65 -15.80 1.26
C LEU A 156 -3.03 -15.13 0.03
N LEU A 157 -2.47 -13.95 0.19
CA LEU A 157 -1.89 -13.18 -0.90
C LEU A 157 -0.65 -13.85 -1.49
N THR A 158 0.24 -14.39 -0.65
CA THR A 158 1.44 -15.09 -1.11
C THR A 158 1.15 -16.43 -1.79
N GLN A 159 0.04 -17.07 -1.47
CA GLN A 159 -0.41 -18.29 -2.16
C GLN A 159 -1.09 -18.00 -3.51
N ALA A 160 -1.73 -16.83 -3.64
CA ALA A 160 -2.48 -16.43 -4.83
C ALA A 160 -1.60 -15.76 -5.90
N THR A 161 -0.38 -15.36 -5.57
CA THR A 161 0.54 -14.63 -6.46
C THR A 161 1.80 -15.48 -6.72
N PRO A 162 2.57 -15.20 -7.79
CA PRO A 162 3.82 -15.91 -8.04
C PRO A 162 4.74 -15.85 -6.82
N ALA A 163 5.30 -16.98 -6.44
CA ALA A 163 6.28 -17.06 -5.37
C ALA A 163 7.66 -16.70 -5.90
N GLU A 164 8.49 -16.06 -5.06
CA GLU A 164 9.92 -15.94 -5.37
C GLU A 164 10.52 -17.31 -5.65
N PRO A 165 11.37 -17.44 -6.69
CA PRO A 165 12.14 -18.64 -6.87
C PRO A 165 13.02 -18.83 -5.62
N THR A 166 12.78 -19.89 -4.88
CA THR A 166 13.70 -20.30 -3.80
C THR A 166 15.00 -20.73 -4.45
N ALA A 167 16.08 -20.05 -4.10
CA ALA A 167 17.43 -20.42 -4.51
C ALA A 167 17.84 -21.79 -3.97
#